data_c0d2e0904c75ce497fca126f0ef93b05
#
_entry.id   c0d2e0904c75ce497fca126f0ef93b05
#
_cell.length_a   1.000
_cell.length_b   1.000
_cell.length_c   1.000
_cell.angle_alpha   90.00
_cell.angle_beta   90.00
_cell.angle_gamma   90.00
#
_symmetry.space_group_name_H-M   'P 1'
#
loop_
_entity.id
_entity.type
_entity.pdbx_description
1 polymer ?
#
loop_
_entity_poly.entity_id
_entity_poly.type
_entity_poly.pdbx_seq_one_letter_code
_entity_poly.pdbx_strand_id
1 'polypeptide(L)'
;DGACAVEGDVLATLSGNLARILGCERTILNMLGRLAGVASCTRRFVDAIAGTNAVITDTRKTMPGLRVWDKYAVVCGGGTSHRMGLHDAALFKDNHFAGLSLAAMQERLEDSIARARADRDLCFVEVEVDTLEQLDVVFNTSGVDIILLDNMSLEVMREAVQRRDSGAPQIKLEASGGITLDAVRGVAETGVDRIAVGALTRVAVMLDIGLDT
;
A
#
# COMPACT_ATOMS: atom_id res chain seq x y z
N ASP A 1 -0.63 19.21 -8.11
CA ASP A 1 -0.59 17.74 -8.22
C ASP A 1 -1.91 17.15 -7.70
N GLY A 2 -2.31 15.97 -8.19
CA GLY A 2 -3.59 15.34 -7.85
C GLY A 2 -4.82 15.95 -8.53
N ALA A 3 -4.66 16.96 -9.35
CA ALA A 3 -5.76 17.50 -10.16
C ALA A 3 -6.13 16.55 -11.30
N CYS A 4 -7.43 16.51 -11.64
CA CYS A 4 -7.89 15.83 -12.84
C CYS A 4 -7.57 16.69 -14.06
N ALA A 5 -7.07 16.08 -15.12
CA ALA A 5 -6.83 16.72 -16.41
C ALA A 5 -7.58 15.97 -17.51
N VAL A 6 -7.97 16.68 -18.54
CA VAL A 6 -8.60 16.13 -19.74
C VAL A 6 -7.72 16.39 -20.96
N GLU A 7 -7.99 15.72 -22.08
CA GLU A 7 -7.27 15.92 -23.33
C GLU A 7 -7.29 17.41 -23.73
N GLY A 8 -6.11 17.94 -24.05
CA GLY A 8 -5.90 19.36 -24.41
C GLY A 8 -5.55 20.28 -23.24
N ASP A 9 -5.58 19.79 -21.99
CA ASP A 9 -5.14 20.59 -20.84
C ASP A 9 -3.62 20.79 -20.82
N VAL A 10 -3.17 22.00 -20.45
CA VAL A 10 -1.78 22.32 -20.21
C VAL A 10 -1.40 21.87 -18.79
N LEU A 11 -0.59 20.81 -18.66
CA LEU A 11 -0.18 20.26 -17.38
C LEU A 11 0.96 21.06 -16.73
N ALA A 12 1.86 21.60 -17.53
CA ALA A 12 3.00 22.40 -17.08
C ALA A 12 3.52 23.28 -18.20
N THR A 13 4.22 24.37 -17.83
CA THR A 13 4.92 25.23 -18.78
C THR A 13 6.40 25.23 -18.47
N LEU A 14 7.23 25.00 -19.48
CA LEU A 14 8.69 25.05 -19.38
C LEU A 14 9.19 26.30 -20.07
N SER A 15 10.07 27.06 -19.42
CA SER A 15 10.74 28.21 -20.01
C SER A 15 12.24 28.14 -19.80
N GLY A 16 13.04 28.48 -20.84
CA GLY A 16 14.48 28.44 -20.75
C GLY A 16 15.16 28.25 -22.10
N ASN A 17 16.40 27.80 -22.07
CA ASN A 17 17.16 27.52 -23.28
C ASN A 17 16.57 26.33 -24.03
N LEU A 18 16.13 26.51 -25.26
CA LEU A 18 15.45 25.50 -26.09
C LEU A 18 16.27 24.20 -26.23
N ALA A 19 17.58 24.29 -26.48
CA ALA A 19 18.39 23.08 -26.64
C ALA A 19 18.46 22.24 -25.35
N ARG A 20 18.42 22.88 -24.18
CA ARG A 20 18.33 22.15 -22.89
C ARG A 20 16.98 21.56 -22.65
N ILE A 21 15.90 22.28 -22.98
CA ILE A 21 14.53 21.77 -22.87
C ILE A 21 14.37 20.52 -23.73
N LEU A 22 14.74 20.59 -25.01
CA LEU A 22 14.69 19.45 -25.94
C LEU A 22 15.59 18.28 -25.48
N GLY A 23 16.75 18.57 -24.89
CA GLY A 23 17.64 17.54 -24.33
C GLY A 23 17.05 16.76 -23.15
N CYS A 24 16.16 17.38 -22.39
CA CYS A 24 15.49 16.76 -21.23
C CYS A 24 14.06 16.27 -21.53
N GLU A 25 13.47 16.68 -22.63
CA GLU A 25 12.08 16.47 -23.01
C GLU A 25 11.61 15.04 -22.76
N ARG A 26 12.27 14.07 -23.37
CA ARG A 26 11.82 12.66 -23.29
C ARG A 26 11.86 12.12 -21.87
N THR A 27 12.84 12.53 -21.08
CA THR A 27 12.92 12.14 -19.65
C THR A 27 11.76 12.71 -18.85
N ILE A 28 11.47 14.01 -19.05
CA ILE A 28 10.37 14.69 -18.37
C ILE A 28 9.02 14.03 -18.74
N LEU A 29 8.76 13.87 -20.03
CA LEU A 29 7.50 13.30 -20.52
C LEU A 29 7.30 11.84 -20.04
N ASN A 30 8.35 11.01 -20.08
CA ASN A 30 8.29 9.65 -19.59
C ASN A 30 7.98 9.59 -18.08
N MET A 31 8.61 10.45 -17.28
CA MET A 31 8.35 10.53 -15.85
C MET A 31 6.94 11.02 -15.56
N LEU A 32 6.49 12.09 -16.21
CA LEU A 32 5.13 12.61 -16.04
C LEU A 32 4.09 11.57 -16.46
N GLY A 33 4.22 10.97 -17.63
CA GLY A 33 3.29 9.97 -18.14
C GLY A 33 3.18 8.75 -17.21
N ARG A 34 4.33 8.25 -16.70
CA ARG A 34 4.33 7.16 -15.72
C ARG A 34 3.63 7.55 -14.42
N LEU A 35 4.02 8.66 -13.82
CA LEU A 35 3.51 9.07 -12.51
C LEU A 35 2.03 9.46 -12.58
N ALA A 36 1.61 10.11 -13.65
CA ALA A 36 0.19 10.38 -13.93
C ALA A 36 -0.59 9.07 -14.09
N GLY A 37 -0.01 8.06 -14.74
CA GLY A 37 -0.61 6.73 -14.84
C GLY A 37 -0.79 6.05 -13.49
N VAL A 38 0.21 6.11 -12.61
CA VAL A 38 0.13 5.58 -11.23
C VAL A 38 -0.95 6.33 -10.44
N ALA A 39 -0.99 7.66 -10.50
CA ALA A 39 -1.99 8.47 -9.82
C ALA A 39 -3.41 8.16 -10.32
N SER A 40 -3.60 8.08 -11.64
CA SER A 40 -4.89 7.74 -12.26
C SER A 40 -5.35 6.32 -11.91
N CYS A 41 -4.43 5.35 -11.91
CA CYS A 41 -4.72 3.99 -11.45
C CYS A 41 -5.18 3.99 -10.00
N THR A 42 -4.46 4.70 -9.13
CA THR A 42 -4.78 4.82 -7.70
C THR A 42 -6.15 5.46 -7.50
N ARG A 43 -6.46 6.54 -8.21
CA ARG A 43 -7.77 7.22 -8.15
C ARG A 43 -8.91 6.24 -8.43
N ARG A 44 -8.79 5.40 -9.43
CA ARG A 44 -9.82 4.39 -9.75
C ARG A 44 -10.08 3.43 -8.59
N PHE A 45 -9.04 2.97 -7.90
CA PHE A 45 -9.20 2.13 -6.71
C PHE A 45 -9.83 2.89 -5.54
N VAL A 46 -9.42 4.14 -5.31
CA VAL A 46 -9.98 5.01 -4.26
C VAL A 46 -11.47 5.26 -4.51
N ASP A 47 -11.83 5.59 -5.74
CA ASP A 47 -13.24 5.84 -6.12
C ASP A 47 -14.08 4.56 -5.98
N ALA A 48 -13.53 3.40 -6.30
CA ALA A 48 -14.23 2.12 -6.18
C ALA A 48 -14.61 1.77 -4.74
N ILE A 49 -13.85 2.25 -3.74
CA ILE A 49 -14.14 2.01 -2.31
C ILE A 49 -14.85 3.19 -1.63
N ALA A 50 -15.27 4.20 -2.39
CA ALA A 50 -15.93 5.40 -1.84
C ALA A 50 -17.15 5.02 -0.96
N GLY A 51 -17.26 5.67 0.20
CA GLY A 51 -18.33 5.39 1.18
C GLY A 51 -18.04 4.21 2.12
N THR A 52 -16.85 3.59 2.06
CA THR A 52 -16.34 2.66 3.08
C THR A 52 -15.31 3.36 3.96
N ASN A 53 -14.89 2.70 5.05
CA ASN A 53 -13.85 3.23 5.95
C ASN A 53 -12.43 2.81 5.52
N ALA A 54 -12.31 1.92 4.54
CA ALA A 54 -11.03 1.43 4.08
C ALA A 54 -10.23 2.49 3.31
N VAL A 55 -8.90 2.41 3.37
CA VAL A 55 -7.99 3.22 2.56
C VAL A 55 -7.16 2.33 1.62
N ILE A 56 -6.91 2.83 0.42
CA ILE A 56 -6.00 2.17 -0.53
C ILE A 56 -4.57 2.49 -0.16
N THR A 57 -3.72 1.46 -0.06
CA THR A 57 -2.28 1.63 0.20
C THR A 57 -1.43 1.06 -0.93
N ASP A 58 -0.26 1.64 -1.12
CA ASP A 58 0.76 1.08 -2.00
C ASP A 58 1.50 -0.09 -1.32
N THR A 59 2.52 -0.58 -1.99
CA THR A 59 3.44 -1.61 -1.48
C THR A 59 4.90 -1.24 -1.77
N ARG A 60 5.84 -2.11 -1.39
CA ARG A 60 7.23 -2.00 -1.84
C ARG A 60 7.50 -2.58 -3.25
N LYS A 61 6.47 -3.08 -3.94
CA LYS A 61 6.55 -3.59 -5.32
C LYS A 61 6.54 -2.44 -6.32
N THR A 62 7.57 -1.60 -6.27
CA THR A 62 7.76 -0.39 -7.09
C THR A 62 8.83 -0.60 -8.16
N MET A 63 8.86 0.27 -9.16
CA MET A 63 9.97 0.28 -10.14
C MET A 63 11.30 0.54 -9.42
N PRO A 64 12.35 -0.25 -9.68
CA PRO A 64 13.68 0.00 -9.13
C PRO A 64 14.14 1.46 -9.37
N GLY A 65 14.62 2.11 -8.32
CA GLY A 65 15.05 3.51 -8.35
C GLY A 65 13.93 4.56 -8.32
N LEU A 66 12.66 4.18 -8.55
CA LEU A 66 11.54 5.15 -8.62
C LEU A 66 10.58 5.08 -7.44
N ARG A 67 10.89 4.36 -6.36
CA ARG A 67 9.95 4.16 -5.24
C ARG A 67 9.40 5.45 -4.65
N VAL A 68 10.25 6.44 -4.44
CA VAL A 68 9.83 7.75 -3.89
C VAL A 68 8.78 8.39 -4.79
N TRP A 69 9.01 8.38 -6.09
CA TRP A 69 8.12 8.96 -7.08
C TRP A 69 6.83 8.15 -7.26
N ASP A 70 6.94 6.82 -7.33
CA ASP A 70 5.76 5.93 -7.41
C ASP A 70 4.83 6.14 -6.21
N LYS A 71 5.38 6.20 -4.99
CA LYS A 71 4.60 6.43 -3.76
C LYS A 71 3.99 7.83 -3.69
N TYR A 72 4.75 8.83 -4.13
CA TYR A 72 4.23 10.18 -4.27
C TYR A 72 3.01 10.23 -5.22
N ALA A 73 3.12 9.57 -6.37
CA ALA A 73 2.02 9.49 -7.33
C ALA A 73 0.79 8.75 -6.76
N VAL A 74 0.98 7.72 -5.92
CA VAL A 74 -0.12 7.07 -5.19
C VAL A 74 -0.84 8.07 -4.29
N VAL A 75 -0.11 8.89 -3.54
CA VAL A 75 -0.71 9.94 -2.69
C VAL A 75 -1.45 10.97 -3.53
N CYS A 76 -0.90 11.41 -4.66
CA CYS A 76 -1.60 12.29 -5.61
C CYS A 76 -2.91 11.69 -6.12
N GLY A 77 -2.98 10.37 -6.31
CA GLY A 77 -4.18 9.64 -6.67
C GLY A 77 -5.21 9.49 -5.53
N GLY A 78 -4.88 9.95 -4.32
CA GLY A 78 -5.75 9.85 -3.14
C GLY A 78 -5.54 8.57 -2.31
N GLY A 79 -4.52 7.78 -2.63
CA GLY A 79 -4.10 6.64 -1.83
C GLY A 79 -3.25 7.06 -0.62
N THR A 80 -2.93 6.09 0.21
CA THR A 80 -2.07 6.27 1.40
C THR A 80 -0.75 5.53 1.18
N SER A 81 0.38 6.17 1.51
CA SER A 81 1.67 5.50 1.42
C SER A 81 1.83 4.48 2.54
N HIS A 82 2.18 3.25 2.18
CA HIS A 82 2.69 2.23 3.10
C HIS A 82 4.16 2.52 3.43
N ARG A 83 4.82 1.68 4.23
CA ARG A 83 6.23 1.87 4.58
C ARG A 83 7.11 2.12 3.35
N MET A 84 8.05 3.06 3.49
CA MET A 84 9.00 3.41 2.44
C MET A 84 10.07 2.33 2.25
N GLY A 85 10.54 1.76 3.36
CA GLY A 85 11.63 0.78 3.34
C GLY A 85 11.59 -0.21 4.49
N LEU A 86 12.77 -0.66 4.91
CA LEU A 86 12.94 -1.51 6.10
C LEU A 86 13.35 -0.69 7.34
N HIS A 87 13.48 0.62 7.16
CA HIS A 87 13.97 1.53 8.19
C HIS A 87 12.85 2.28 8.91
N ASP A 88 11.66 2.39 8.32
CA ASP A 88 10.56 3.21 8.81
C ASP A 88 9.41 2.39 9.41
N ALA A 89 9.28 1.10 9.06
CA ALA A 89 8.32 0.20 9.69
C ALA A 89 8.75 -1.26 9.59
N ALA A 90 8.41 -2.05 10.61
CA ALA A 90 8.61 -3.49 10.60
C ALA A 90 7.42 -4.19 9.94
N LEU A 91 7.69 -5.23 9.15
CA LEU A 91 6.69 -6.17 8.64
C LEU A 91 7.24 -7.58 8.83
N PHE A 92 6.64 -8.30 9.73
CA PHE A 92 6.92 -9.72 9.97
C PHE A 92 6.04 -10.54 9.02
N LYS A 93 6.68 -11.42 8.25
CA LYS A 93 6.04 -12.24 7.23
C LYS A 93 5.97 -13.70 7.64
N ASP A 94 5.09 -14.46 6.99
CA ASP A 94 4.95 -15.91 7.10
C ASP A 94 6.30 -16.64 7.18
N ASN A 95 7.23 -16.31 6.30
CA ASN A 95 8.57 -16.89 6.23
C ASN A 95 9.41 -16.73 7.52
N HIS A 96 9.12 -15.72 8.35
CA HIS A 96 9.83 -15.52 9.62
C HIS A 96 9.41 -16.54 10.70
N PHE A 97 8.25 -17.19 10.50
CA PHE A 97 7.62 -18.09 11.44
C PHE A 97 7.36 -19.49 10.85
N ALA A 98 7.85 -19.75 9.64
CA ALA A 98 7.65 -21.01 8.95
C ALA A 98 8.12 -22.20 9.80
N GLY A 99 7.24 -23.19 9.98
CA GLY A 99 7.52 -24.41 10.75
C GLY A 99 7.44 -24.26 12.27
N LEU A 100 7.09 -23.07 12.81
CA LEU A 100 6.86 -22.88 14.23
C LEU A 100 5.43 -23.29 14.63
N SER A 101 5.29 -23.79 15.87
CA SER A 101 3.98 -23.89 16.50
C SER A 101 3.43 -22.48 16.82
N LEU A 102 2.12 -22.33 17.01
CA LEU A 102 1.50 -21.04 17.37
C LEU A 102 2.12 -20.43 18.65
N ALA A 103 2.42 -21.24 19.65
CA ALA A 103 3.07 -20.78 20.88
C ALA A 103 4.49 -20.27 20.62
N ALA A 104 5.29 -20.99 19.82
CA ALA A 104 6.64 -20.56 19.46
C ALA A 104 6.63 -19.34 18.53
N MET A 105 5.61 -19.20 17.68
CA MET A 105 5.39 -18.00 16.87
C MET A 105 5.16 -16.79 17.77
N GLN A 106 4.28 -16.90 18.78
CA GLN A 106 4.01 -15.80 19.71
C GLN A 106 5.27 -15.35 20.43
N GLU A 107 5.99 -16.27 21.08
CA GLU A 107 7.22 -15.98 21.82
C GLU A 107 8.26 -15.26 20.93
N ARG A 108 8.47 -15.80 19.72
CA ARG A 108 9.41 -15.23 18.76
C ARG A 108 8.98 -13.85 18.27
N LEU A 109 7.68 -13.63 18.07
CA LEU A 109 7.13 -12.37 17.61
C LEU A 109 7.29 -11.29 18.69
N GLU A 110 6.96 -11.58 19.95
CA GLU A 110 7.13 -10.68 21.08
C GLU A 110 8.58 -10.20 21.23
N ASP A 111 9.55 -11.14 21.21
CA ASP A 111 10.97 -10.82 21.28
C ASP A 111 11.44 -9.99 20.06
N SER A 112 10.98 -10.33 18.86
CA SER A 112 11.35 -9.60 17.64
C SER A 112 10.77 -8.18 17.62
N ILE A 113 9.53 -7.98 18.07
CA ILE A 113 8.90 -6.66 18.17
C ILE A 113 9.63 -5.80 19.22
N ALA A 114 9.93 -6.37 20.39
CA ALA A 114 10.65 -5.66 21.45
C ALA A 114 12.01 -5.15 20.94
N ARG A 115 12.76 -6.01 20.25
CA ARG A 115 14.05 -5.61 19.64
C ARG A 115 13.88 -4.54 18.56
N ALA A 116 12.93 -4.70 17.66
CA ALA A 116 12.70 -3.76 16.56
C ALA A 116 12.36 -2.35 17.10
N ARG A 117 11.52 -2.26 18.13
CA ARG A 117 11.15 -0.98 18.77
C ARG A 117 12.27 -0.37 19.61
N ALA A 118 13.15 -1.20 20.20
CA ALA A 118 14.31 -0.71 20.94
C ALA A 118 15.41 -0.15 20.02
N ASP A 119 15.54 -0.68 18.81
CA ASP A 119 16.58 -0.30 17.84
C ASP A 119 16.18 0.91 16.98
N ARG A 120 14.90 1.13 16.76
CA ARG A 120 14.38 2.13 15.79
C ARG A 120 13.09 2.77 16.23
N ASP A 121 12.92 4.03 15.83
CA ASP A 121 11.65 4.74 15.89
C ASP A 121 10.79 4.31 14.68
N LEU A 122 9.97 3.28 14.89
CA LEU A 122 9.13 2.70 13.85
C LEU A 122 7.78 3.41 13.78
N CYS A 123 7.35 3.78 12.57
CA CYS A 123 6.02 4.32 12.31
C CYS A 123 4.93 3.32 12.72
N PHE A 124 5.15 2.02 12.45
CA PHE A 124 4.26 0.93 12.84
C PHE A 124 4.98 -0.43 12.79
N VAL A 125 4.37 -1.39 13.47
CA VAL A 125 4.71 -2.82 13.39
C VAL A 125 3.53 -3.56 12.79
N GLU A 126 3.79 -4.29 11.72
CA GLU A 126 2.81 -5.07 10.99
C GLU A 126 3.20 -6.55 10.97
N VAL A 127 2.20 -7.42 11.07
CA VAL A 127 2.37 -8.88 11.04
C VAL A 127 1.47 -9.48 9.97
N GLU A 128 2.05 -10.23 9.05
CA GLU A 128 1.33 -10.98 8.01
C GLU A 128 0.86 -12.32 8.56
N VAL A 129 -0.40 -12.64 8.35
CA VAL A 129 -1.04 -13.90 8.77
C VAL A 129 -1.83 -14.52 7.62
N ASP A 130 -1.80 -15.85 7.54
CA ASP A 130 -2.49 -16.65 6.52
C ASP A 130 -3.75 -17.32 7.07
N THR A 131 -3.89 -17.43 8.40
CA THR A 131 -5.01 -18.14 9.05
C THR A 131 -5.57 -17.35 10.23
N LEU A 132 -6.82 -17.70 10.63
CA LEU A 132 -7.48 -17.08 11.78
C LEU A 132 -6.84 -17.51 13.11
N GLU A 133 -6.21 -18.69 13.18
CA GLU A 133 -5.49 -19.14 14.37
C GLU A 133 -4.22 -18.29 14.59
N GLN A 134 -3.50 -17.94 13.52
CA GLN A 134 -2.38 -16.99 13.60
C GLN A 134 -2.87 -15.60 13.99
N LEU A 135 -4.02 -15.15 13.44
CA LEU A 135 -4.63 -13.87 13.79
C LEU A 135 -4.90 -13.77 15.31
N ASP A 136 -5.47 -14.82 15.91
CA ASP A 136 -5.76 -14.87 17.34
C ASP A 136 -4.47 -14.77 18.19
N VAL A 137 -3.39 -15.40 17.74
CA VAL A 137 -2.07 -15.26 18.37
C VAL A 137 -1.58 -13.81 18.32
N VAL A 138 -1.68 -13.17 17.15
CA VAL A 138 -1.20 -11.81 16.95
C VAL A 138 -2.05 -10.78 17.73
N PHE A 139 -3.34 -11.00 17.89
CA PHE A 139 -4.19 -10.15 18.77
C PHE A 139 -3.73 -10.15 20.23
N ASN A 140 -3.17 -11.29 20.69
CA ASN A 140 -2.64 -11.42 22.05
C ASN A 140 -1.16 -11.00 22.17
N THR A 141 -0.54 -10.52 21.10
CA THR A 141 0.86 -10.08 21.06
C THR A 141 0.96 -8.56 21.22
N SER A 142 1.73 -8.10 22.20
CA SER A 142 1.89 -6.68 22.47
C SER A 142 2.72 -5.98 21.39
N GLY A 143 2.37 -4.74 21.06
CA GLY A 143 3.16 -3.86 20.20
C GLY A 143 2.91 -4.05 18.70
N VAL A 144 1.86 -4.76 18.30
CA VAL A 144 1.38 -4.85 16.91
C VAL A 144 0.40 -3.70 16.64
N ASP A 145 0.59 -3.00 15.53
CA ASP A 145 -0.28 -1.90 15.10
C ASP A 145 -1.21 -2.32 13.95
N ILE A 146 -0.71 -3.19 13.07
CA ILE A 146 -1.43 -3.63 11.87
C ILE A 146 -1.26 -5.15 11.70
N ILE A 147 -2.33 -5.82 11.31
CA ILE A 147 -2.27 -7.23 10.86
C ILE A 147 -2.64 -7.28 9.39
N LEU A 148 -1.76 -7.86 8.58
CA LEU A 148 -1.98 -8.07 7.16
C LEU A 148 -2.58 -9.46 6.94
N LEU A 149 -3.77 -9.49 6.35
CA LEU A 149 -4.51 -10.69 5.96
C LEU A 149 -4.08 -11.06 4.53
N ASP A 150 -3.22 -12.07 4.38
CA ASP A 150 -2.68 -12.41 3.05
C ASP A 150 -3.55 -13.44 2.34
N ASN A 151 -4.02 -13.10 1.15
CA ASN A 151 -4.83 -13.95 0.25
C ASN A 151 -6.08 -14.59 0.89
N MET A 152 -6.69 -13.97 1.89
CA MET A 152 -7.89 -14.48 2.55
C MET A 152 -9.15 -14.25 1.71
N SER A 153 -10.16 -15.12 1.84
CA SER A 153 -11.48 -14.92 1.23
C SER A 153 -12.27 -13.81 1.93
N LEU A 154 -13.28 -13.26 1.27
CA LEU A 154 -14.13 -12.21 1.86
C LEU A 154 -14.83 -12.68 3.14
N GLU A 155 -15.21 -13.95 3.21
CA GLU A 155 -15.83 -14.56 4.40
C GLU A 155 -14.85 -14.58 5.57
N VAL A 156 -13.62 -15.03 5.35
CA VAL A 156 -12.57 -15.08 6.36
C VAL A 156 -12.18 -13.67 6.80
N MET A 157 -12.10 -12.69 5.88
CA MET A 157 -11.84 -11.28 6.23
C MET A 157 -12.94 -10.71 7.13
N ARG A 158 -14.25 -11.00 6.85
CA ARG A 158 -15.35 -10.56 7.73
C ARG A 158 -15.24 -11.17 9.13
N GLU A 159 -14.88 -12.45 9.22
CA GLU A 159 -14.63 -13.09 10.51
C GLU A 159 -13.45 -12.47 11.25
N ALA A 160 -12.35 -12.17 10.54
CA ALA A 160 -11.19 -11.46 11.11
C ALA A 160 -11.60 -10.10 11.69
N VAL A 161 -12.41 -9.33 10.95
CA VAL A 161 -12.95 -8.03 11.40
C VAL A 161 -13.80 -8.19 12.66
N GLN A 162 -14.71 -9.17 12.70
CA GLN A 162 -15.55 -9.42 13.90
C GLN A 162 -14.71 -9.78 15.13
N ARG A 163 -13.67 -10.61 14.96
CA ARG A 163 -12.74 -10.95 16.04
C ARG A 163 -11.97 -9.72 16.53
N ARG A 164 -11.44 -8.90 15.60
CA ARG A 164 -10.76 -7.66 15.91
C ARG A 164 -11.65 -6.72 16.72
N ASP A 165 -12.88 -6.46 16.25
CA ASP A 165 -13.81 -5.52 16.88
C ASP A 165 -14.19 -5.95 18.30
N SER A 166 -14.20 -7.25 18.57
CA SER A 166 -14.54 -7.83 19.89
C SER A 166 -13.36 -7.88 20.86
N GLY A 167 -12.12 -8.07 20.35
CA GLY A 167 -10.95 -8.38 21.19
C GLY A 167 -9.80 -7.39 21.12
N ALA A 168 -9.60 -6.72 19.96
CA ALA A 168 -8.43 -5.88 19.71
C ALA A 168 -8.76 -4.67 18.81
N PRO A 169 -9.75 -3.81 19.17
CA PRO A 169 -10.24 -2.74 18.29
C PRO A 169 -9.20 -1.67 17.96
N GLN A 170 -8.08 -1.63 18.67
CA GLN A 170 -6.97 -0.72 18.40
C GLN A 170 -6.06 -1.17 17.24
N ILE A 171 -6.11 -2.46 16.87
CA ILE A 171 -5.28 -3.03 15.79
C ILE A 171 -6.00 -2.84 14.46
N LYS A 172 -5.29 -2.34 13.45
CA LYS A 172 -5.82 -2.22 12.09
C LYS A 172 -5.65 -3.52 11.32
N LEU A 173 -6.62 -3.82 10.47
CA LEU A 173 -6.52 -4.94 9.52
C LEU A 173 -6.24 -4.41 8.12
N GLU A 174 -5.21 -4.96 7.48
CA GLU A 174 -4.86 -4.69 6.09
C GLU A 174 -5.11 -5.93 5.23
N ALA A 175 -5.92 -5.81 4.17
CA ALA A 175 -6.08 -6.88 3.19
C ALA A 175 -4.98 -6.79 2.13
N SER A 176 -4.41 -7.94 1.76
CA SER A 176 -3.39 -8.07 0.71
C SER A 176 -3.61 -9.35 -0.09
N GLY A 177 -2.98 -9.44 -1.27
CA GLY A 177 -3.02 -10.62 -2.12
C GLY A 177 -3.92 -10.46 -3.36
N GLY A 178 -3.33 -10.23 -4.54
CA GLY A 178 -3.98 -10.27 -5.84
C GLY A 178 -5.22 -9.37 -6.04
N ILE A 179 -5.38 -8.31 -5.25
CA ILE A 179 -6.59 -7.46 -5.26
C ILE A 179 -6.68 -6.70 -6.59
N THR A 180 -7.78 -6.92 -7.31
CA THR A 180 -8.11 -6.27 -8.58
C THR A 180 -9.11 -5.13 -8.37
N LEU A 181 -9.27 -4.26 -9.38
CA LEU A 181 -10.23 -3.16 -9.34
C LEU A 181 -11.68 -3.68 -9.17
N ASP A 182 -12.02 -4.79 -9.80
CA ASP A 182 -13.37 -5.37 -9.71
C ASP A 182 -13.64 -6.00 -8.33
N ALA A 183 -12.60 -6.48 -7.65
CA ALA A 183 -12.73 -7.13 -6.35
C ALA A 183 -12.63 -6.16 -5.17
N VAL A 184 -11.97 -4.99 -5.34
CA VAL A 184 -11.60 -4.10 -4.23
C VAL A 184 -12.80 -3.61 -3.43
N ARG A 185 -13.95 -3.39 -4.07
CA ARG A 185 -15.18 -2.98 -3.38
C ARG A 185 -15.64 -4.03 -2.38
N GLY A 186 -15.70 -5.30 -2.79
CA GLY A 186 -16.07 -6.40 -1.90
C GLY A 186 -15.11 -6.57 -0.73
N VAL A 187 -13.79 -6.34 -0.96
CA VAL A 187 -12.78 -6.33 0.11
C VAL A 187 -13.04 -5.19 1.10
N ALA A 188 -13.27 -3.96 0.62
CA ALA A 188 -13.55 -2.81 1.49
C ALA A 188 -14.82 -3.01 2.33
N GLU A 189 -15.85 -3.66 1.78
CA GLU A 189 -17.11 -3.97 2.46
C GLU A 189 -17.00 -5.07 3.53
N THR A 190 -15.85 -5.75 3.64
CA THR A 190 -15.60 -6.66 4.77
C THR A 190 -15.37 -5.93 6.09
N GLY A 191 -15.00 -4.64 6.04
CA GLY A 191 -14.70 -3.81 7.21
C GLY A 191 -13.21 -3.75 7.56
N VAL A 192 -12.32 -4.20 6.68
CA VAL A 192 -10.87 -3.97 6.82
C VAL A 192 -10.56 -2.48 6.75
N ASP A 193 -9.49 -2.04 7.42
CA ASP A 193 -9.11 -0.64 7.50
C ASP A 193 -8.24 -0.20 6.30
N ARG A 194 -7.47 -1.12 5.75
CA ARG A 194 -6.47 -0.85 4.72
C ARG A 194 -6.51 -1.93 3.64
N ILE A 195 -6.19 -1.54 2.42
CA ILE A 195 -6.13 -2.49 1.29
C ILE A 195 -4.84 -2.23 0.52
N ALA A 196 -3.88 -3.15 0.63
CA ALA A 196 -2.59 -3.07 -0.05
C ALA A 196 -2.70 -3.56 -1.50
N VAL A 197 -2.50 -2.66 -2.45
CA VAL A 197 -2.66 -2.93 -3.87
C VAL A 197 -1.35 -2.79 -4.62
N GLY A 198 -0.66 -3.90 -4.88
CA GLY A 198 0.60 -3.89 -5.63
C GLY A 198 0.43 -3.52 -7.11
N ALA A 199 -0.77 -3.59 -7.66
CA ALA A 199 -1.07 -3.23 -9.04
C ALA A 199 -0.88 -1.73 -9.30
N LEU A 200 -1.07 -0.85 -8.31
CA LEU A 200 -0.97 0.61 -8.47
C LEU A 200 0.34 1.04 -9.14
N THR A 201 1.45 0.44 -8.74
CA THR A 201 2.79 0.82 -9.21
C THR A 201 3.38 -0.16 -10.22
N ARG A 202 2.87 -1.41 -10.26
CA ARG A 202 3.42 -2.47 -11.11
C ARG A 202 2.83 -2.50 -12.52
N VAL A 203 1.52 -2.22 -12.65
CA VAL A 203 0.80 -2.36 -13.91
C VAL A 203 0.13 -1.06 -14.39
N ALA A 204 0.42 0.08 -13.76
CA ALA A 204 -0.10 1.36 -14.20
C ALA A 204 0.34 1.65 -15.65
N VAL A 205 -0.64 2.00 -16.48
CA VAL A 205 -0.41 2.38 -17.87
C VAL A 205 0.16 3.79 -17.91
N MET A 206 1.25 3.98 -18.63
CA MET A 206 1.83 5.31 -18.86
C MET A 206 0.87 6.14 -19.72
N LEU A 207 0.56 7.36 -19.29
CA LEU A 207 -0.27 8.28 -20.06
C LEU A 207 0.56 8.93 -21.18
N ASP A 208 -0.07 9.18 -22.31
CA ASP A 208 0.55 9.89 -23.44
C ASP A 208 0.48 11.40 -23.19
N ILE A 209 1.64 12.04 -23.05
CA ILE A 209 1.80 13.46 -22.78
C ILE A 209 2.81 14.00 -23.79
N GLY A 210 2.43 15.06 -24.53
CA GLY A 210 3.25 15.74 -25.51
C GLY A 210 3.87 17.04 -24.98
N LEU A 211 4.88 17.54 -25.67
CA LEU A 211 5.42 18.88 -25.51
C LEU A 211 5.07 19.68 -26.76
N ASP A 212 4.26 20.72 -26.61
CA ASP A 212 3.93 21.68 -27.66
C ASP A 212 4.72 22.97 -27.46
N THR A 213 5.06 23.66 -28.56
CA THR A 213 5.89 24.89 -28.58
C THR A 213 5.04 26.10 -29.00
#